data_72ba55d0afdda9323de8690e03b6c541
#
_entry.id   72ba55d0afdda9323de8690e03b6c541
#
_cell.length_a   1.000
_cell.length_b   1.000
_cell.length_c   1.000
_cell.angle_alpha   90.00
_cell.angle_beta   90.00
_cell.angle_gamma   90.00
#
_symmetry.space_group_name_H-M   'P 1'
#
loop_
_entity.id
_entity.type
_entity.pdbx_description
1 polymer ?
#
loop_
_entity_poly.entity_id
_entity_poly.type
_entity_poly.pdbx_seq_one_letter_code
_entity_poly.pdbx_strand_id
1 'polypeptide(L)'
;MMGIAAAVLVIAGLAVGRVVQAQAQTQTLKGHLVDVMCATKHATEADYIAKHDKKCLLMEGCVKSGYSLVTADGKVLKLDAKGSQQALDLIKKTERTSNWTVAVNGTVAGDTITVASIQLQ
;
A
#
# COMPACT_ATOMS: atom_id res chain seq x y z
N MET A 1 66.73 8.42 39.11
CA MET A 1 66.17 7.29 38.30
C MET A 1 64.71 7.54 38.16
N MET A 2 64.27 7.86 36.96
CA MET A 2 62.92 8.32 36.65
C MET A 2 62.10 7.11 36.20
N GLY A 3 61.09 6.79 37.00
CA GLY A 3 60.06 5.81 36.58
C GLY A 3 58.98 6.50 35.81
N ILE A 4 58.86 6.15 34.53
CA ILE A 4 57.78 6.63 33.69
C ILE A 4 56.62 5.65 33.85
N ALA A 5 55.56 6.09 34.56
CA ALA A 5 54.32 5.36 34.62
C ALA A 5 53.51 5.66 33.33
N ALA A 6 53.43 4.69 32.46
CA ALA A 6 52.53 4.79 31.30
C ALA A 6 51.11 4.49 31.73
N ALA A 7 50.30 5.51 31.74
CA ALA A 7 48.85 5.36 31.91
C ALA A 7 48.24 4.85 30.61
N VAL A 8 47.80 3.60 30.63
CA VAL A 8 47.00 3.04 29.52
C VAL A 8 45.58 3.51 29.68
N LEU A 9 45.17 4.46 28.87
CA LEU A 9 43.77 4.86 28.73
C LEU A 9 43.06 3.81 27.91
N VAL A 10 42.31 2.94 28.60
CA VAL A 10 41.37 2.04 27.95
C VAL A 10 40.12 2.86 27.57
N ILE A 11 40.06 3.27 26.32
CA ILE A 11 38.84 3.85 25.78
C ILE A 11 37.86 2.70 25.55
N ALA A 12 36.95 2.51 26.49
CA ALA A 12 35.83 1.63 26.29
C ALA A 12 34.91 2.25 25.22
N GLY A 13 35.07 1.81 23.99
CA GLY A 13 34.18 2.17 22.90
C GLY A 13 32.79 1.63 23.21
N LEU A 14 31.90 2.53 23.61
CA LEU A 14 30.47 2.26 23.63
C LEU A 14 30.04 2.05 22.20
N ALA A 15 29.93 0.79 21.78
CA ALA A 15 29.26 0.43 20.56
C ALA A 15 27.77 0.79 20.75
N VAL A 16 27.40 1.99 20.33
CA VAL A 16 25.98 2.38 20.21
C VAL A 16 25.43 1.53 19.09
N GLY A 17 24.83 0.40 19.43
CA GLY A 17 24.10 -0.42 18.49
C GLY A 17 23.01 0.46 17.88
N ARG A 18 23.17 0.81 16.61
CA ARG A 18 22.10 1.44 15.85
C ARG A 18 20.99 0.42 15.72
N VAL A 19 19.94 0.62 16.50
CA VAL A 19 18.68 -0.09 16.27
C VAL A 19 18.15 0.46 14.96
N VAL A 20 18.40 -0.25 13.87
CA VAL A 20 17.77 0.06 12.59
C VAL A 20 16.31 -0.35 12.77
N GLN A 21 15.47 0.61 13.15
CA GLN A 21 14.03 0.43 13.04
C GLN A 21 13.72 0.27 11.55
N ALA A 22 13.23 -0.91 11.18
CA ALA A 22 12.71 -1.12 9.84
C ALA A 22 11.50 -0.19 9.68
N GLN A 23 11.72 1.01 9.16
CA GLN A 23 10.64 1.90 8.77
C GLN A 23 9.98 1.28 7.55
N ALA A 24 8.66 1.04 7.66
CA ALA A 24 7.86 0.63 6.53
C ALA A 24 8.03 1.71 5.44
N GLN A 25 8.61 1.31 4.31
CA GLN A 25 8.90 2.23 3.21
C GLN A 25 7.65 2.43 2.36
N THR A 26 7.39 3.68 1.97
CA THR A 26 6.42 4.00 0.94
C THR A 26 6.87 3.41 -0.38
N GLN A 27 5.96 2.70 -1.04
CA GLN A 27 6.21 2.08 -2.33
C GLN A 27 5.07 2.38 -3.31
N THR A 28 5.35 2.20 -4.59
CA THR A 28 4.34 2.31 -5.64
C THR A 28 3.89 0.91 -6.04
N LEU A 29 2.59 0.69 -5.93
CA LEU A 29 1.94 -0.58 -6.27
C LEU A 29 1.00 -0.35 -7.45
N LYS A 30 1.04 -1.25 -8.42
CA LYS A 30 0.18 -1.20 -9.61
C LYS A 30 -0.79 -2.37 -9.61
N GLY A 31 -1.99 -2.12 -10.09
CA GLY A 31 -3.02 -3.13 -10.21
C GLY A 31 -4.35 -2.52 -10.62
N HIS A 32 -5.42 -3.29 -10.40
CA HIS A 32 -6.78 -2.84 -10.65
C HIS A 32 -7.45 -2.38 -9.36
N LEU A 33 -8.14 -1.27 -9.42
CA LEU A 33 -8.99 -0.77 -8.34
C LEU A 33 -10.32 -1.52 -8.38
N VAL A 34 -10.65 -2.22 -7.31
CA VAL A 34 -11.87 -3.04 -7.18
C VAL A 34 -12.41 -2.86 -5.77
N ASP A 35 -13.72 -2.79 -5.62
CA ASP A 35 -14.32 -2.82 -4.29
C ASP A 35 -14.00 -4.14 -3.58
N VAL A 36 -13.86 -4.08 -2.27
CA VAL A 36 -13.43 -5.24 -1.46
C VAL A 36 -14.38 -6.43 -1.63
N MET A 37 -15.67 -6.18 -1.72
CA MET A 37 -16.69 -7.23 -1.87
C MET A 37 -16.44 -8.09 -3.13
N CYS A 38 -16.26 -7.46 -4.28
CA CYS A 38 -16.02 -8.16 -5.54
C CYS A 38 -14.58 -8.68 -5.64
N ALA A 39 -13.60 -7.94 -5.14
CA ALA A 39 -12.21 -8.38 -5.13
C ALA A 39 -12.02 -9.69 -4.36
N THR A 40 -12.66 -9.83 -3.20
CA THR A 40 -12.58 -11.03 -2.37
C THR A 40 -13.10 -12.28 -3.10
N LYS A 41 -14.14 -12.11 -3.92
CA LYS A 41 -14.77 -13.23 -4.65
C LYS A 41 -14.08 -13.57 -5.96
N HIS A 42 -13.47 -12.59 -6.64
CA HIS A 42 -13.05 -12.69 -8.03
C HIS A 42 -11.58 -12.32 -8.29
N ALA A 43 -10.75 -12.25 -7.25
CA ALA A 43 -9.37 -11.74 -7.35
C ALA A 43 -8.51 -12.46 -8.39
N THR A 44 -8.74 -13.76 -8.62
CA THR A 44 -7.99 -14.58 -9.58
C THR A 44 -8.62 -14.63 -10.97
N GLU A 45 -9.76 -13.98 -11.16
CA GLU A 45 -10.49 -13.96 -12.43
C GLU A 45 -10.11 -12.69 -13.19
N ALA A 46 -9.01 -12.76 -13.95
CA ALA A 46 -8.43 -11.61 -14.65
C ALA A 46 -9.43 -10.87 -15.55
N ASP A 47 -10.28 -11.61 -16.26
CA ASP A 47 -11.31 -11.01 -17.12
C ASP A 47 -12.37 -10.26 -16.33
N TYR A 48 -12.80 -10.82 -15.20
CA TYR A 48 -13.75 -10.16 -14.32
C TYR A 48 -13.17 -8.85 -13.78
N ILE A 49 -11.94 -8.88 -13.31
CA ILE A 49 -11.24 -7.71 -12.76
C ILE A 49 -11.07 -6.62 -13.83
N ALA A 50 -10.66 -6.98 -15.04
CA ALA A 50 -10.49 -6.03 -16.15
C ALA A 50 -11.82 -5.40 -16.61
N LYS A 51 -12.91 -6.17 -16.58
CA LYS A 51 -14.24 -5.72 -17.02
C LYS A 51 -15.07 -5.06 -15.92
N HIS A 52 -14.58 -5.08 -14.68
CA HIS A 52 -15.29 -4.45 -13.55
C HIS A 52 -15.52 -2.98 -13.86
N ASP A 53 -16.76 -2.54 -13.83
CA ASP A 53 -17.15 -1.23 -14.34
C ASP A 53 -17.44 -0.21 -13.24
N LYS A 54 -17.49 1.05 -13.66
CA LYS A 54 -17.77 2.19 -12.78
C LYS A 54 -19.11 2.02 -12.05
N LYS A 55 -20.12 1.49 -12.72
CA LYS A 55 -21.45 1.29 -12.15
C LYS A 55 -21.39 0.33 -10.97
N CYS A 56 -20.65 -0.78 -11.10
CA CYS A 56 -20.43 -1.70 -10.00
C CYS A 56 -19.64 -1.07 -8.86
N LEU A 57 -18.57 -0.35 -9.17
CA LEU A 57 -17.75 0.34 -8.17
C LEU A 57 -18.54 1.35 -7.32
N LEU A 58 -19.60 1.94 -7.87
CA LEU A 58 -20.42 2.95 -7.21
C LEU A 58 -21.69 2.39 -6.56
N MET A 59 -21.94 1.09 -6.64
CA MET A 59 -23.05 0.47 -5.91
C MET A 59 -22.89 0.66 -4.41
N GLU A 60 -23.98 0.92 -3.71
CA GLU A 60 -23.96 1.25 -2.28
C GLU A 60 -23.20 0.22 -1.43
N GLY A 61 -23.47 -1.06 -1.62
CA GLY A 61 -22.79 -2.13 -0.91
C GLY A 61 -21.29 -2.19 -1.22
N CYS A 62 -20.89 -1.89 -2.46
CA CYS A 62 -19.50 -1.86 -2.87
C CYS A 62 -18.76 -0.65 -2.27
N VAL A 63 -19.37 0.52 -2.27
CA VAL A 63 -18.83 1.72 -1.61
C VAL A 63 -18.62 1.46 -0.11
N LYS A 64 -19.60 0.88 0.55
CA LYS A 64 -19.52 0.55 1.98
C LYS A 64 -18.43 -0.48 2.30
N SER A 65 -18.17 -1.41 1.39
CA SER A 65 -17.11 -2.42 1.58
C SER A 65 -15.71 -1.82 1.56
N GLY A 66 -15.54 -0.62 1.02
CA GLY A 66 -14.26 0.00 0.74
C GLY A 66 -13.64 -0.54 -0.54
N TYR A 67 -12.46 -0.04 -0.87
CA TYR A 67 -11.76 -0.40 -2.09
C TYR A 67 -10.46 -1.15 -1.82
N SER A 68 -10.01 -1.86 -2.82
CA SER A 68 -8.78 -2.65 -2.79
C SER A 68 -8.01 -2.51 -4.10
N LEU A 69 -6.74 -2.84 -4.03
CA LEU A 69 -5.88 -3.03 -5.19
C LEU A 69 -5.75 -4.52 -5.44
N VAL A 70 -6.12 -4.97 -6.63
CA VAL A 70 -5.89 -6.36 -7.07
C VAL A 70 -4.68 -6.37 -7.98
N THR A 71 -3.63 -7.01 -7.54
CA THR A 71 -2.37 -7.12 -8.28
C THR A 71 -2.47 -8.13 -9.42
N ALA A 72 -1.50 -8.12 -10.35
CA ALA A 72 -1.50 -9.02 -11.51
C ALA A 72 -1.48 -10.51 -11.12
N ASP A 73 -0.90 -10.84 -9.96
CA ASP A 73 -0.88 -12.21 -9.40
C ASP A 73 -2.13 -12.58 -8.59
N GLY A 74 -3.15 -11.72 -8.59
CA GLY A 74 -4.42 -11.97 -7.90
C GLY A 74 -4.41 -11.68 -6.41
N LYS A 75 -3.40 -11.02 -5.90
CA LYS A 75 -3.34 -10.60 -4.49
C LYS A 75 -4.26 -9.40 -4.26
N VAL A 76 -5.05 -9.45 -3.19
CA VAL A 76 -5.95 -8.37 -2.78
C VAL A 76 -5.31 -7.58 -1.65
N LEU A 77 -5.08 -6.30 -1.88
CA LEU A 77 -4.58 -5.37 -0.89
C LEU A 77 -5.65 -4.32 -0.59
N LYS A 78 -6.22 -4.37 0.59
CA LYS A 78 -7.25 -3.43 1.01
C LYS A 78 -6.66 -2.03 1.22
N LEU A 79 -7.34 -1.01 0.72
CA LEU A 79 -7.00 0.38 1.01
C LEU A 79 -7.52 0.74 2.40
N ASP A 80 -6.78 1.56 3.13
CA ASP A 80 -7.27 2.12 4.40
C ASP A 80 -8.47 3.06 4.17
N ALA A 81 -9.09 3.54 5.23
CA ALA A 81 -10.29 4.39 5.13
C ALA A 81 -10.04 5.64 4.28
N LYS A 82 -8.92 6.29 4.47
CA LYS A 82 -8.51 7.47 3.70
C LYS A 82 -8.27 7.11 2.22
N GLY A 83 -7.61 5.99 1.97
CA GLY A 83 -7.36 5.49 0.61
C GLY A 83 -8.65 5.12 -0.11
N SER A 84 -9.59 4.48 0.58
CA SER A 84 -10.91 4.17 0.02
C SER A 84 -11.69 5.42 -0.33
N GLN A 85 -11.61 6.49 0.47
CA GLN A 85 -12.22 7.77 0.16
C GLN A 85 -11.57 8.42 -1.06
N GLN A 86 -10.25 8.40 -1.16
CA GLN A 86 -9.53 8.89 -2.34
C GLN A 86 -9.91 8.11 -3.61
N ALA A 87 -10.06 6.79 -3.50
CA ALA A 87 -10.51 5.94 -4.59
C ALA A 87 -11.92 6.30 -5.04
N LEU A 88 -12.84 6.48 -4.12
CA LEU A 88 -14.22 6.89 -4.43
C LEU A 88 -14.26 8.23 -5.16
N ASP A 89 -13.50 9.21 -4.69
CA ASP A 89 -13.41 10.53 -5.32
C ASP A 89 -12.84 10.43 -6.74
N LEU A 90 -11.81 9.60 -6.94
CA LEU A 90 -11.22 9.34 -8.24
C LEU A 90 -12.22 8.72 -9.22
N ILE A 91 -12.96 7.70 -8.76
CA ILE A 91 -13.99 7.03 -9.57
C ILE A 91 -15.07 8.02 -9.99
N LYS A 92 -15.52 8.87 -9.09
CA LYS A 92 -16.56 9.86 -9.39
C LYS A 92 -16.11 10.94 -10.36
N LYS A 93 -14.84 11.32 -10.33
CA LYS A 93 -14.30 12.42 -11.16
C LYS A 93 -13.92 12.00 -12.58
N THR A 94 -13.65 10.73 -12.80
CA THR A 94 -13.17 10.25 -14.11
C THR A 94 -14.31 9.69 -14.94
N GLU A 95 -14.16 9.80 -16.26
CA GLU A 95 -15.12 9.24 -17.23
C GLU A 95 -14.78 7.77 -17.59
N ARG A 96 -13.69 7.22 -17.07
CA ARG A 96 -13.35 5.82 -17.29
C ARG A 96 -14.48 4.92 -16.82
N THR A 97 -14.86 3.93 -17.62
CA THR A 97 -15.99 3.02 -17.36
C THR A 97 -15.56 1.64 -16.88
N SER A 98 -14.40 1.16 -17.33
CA SER A 98 -13.88 -0.16 -16.98
C SER A 98 -12.35 -0.17 -17.01
N ASN A 99 -11.75 -1.31 -16.72
CA ASN A 99 -10.30 -1.49 -16.68
C ASN A 99 -9.62 -0.43 -15.79
N TRP A 100 -9.95 -0.47 -14.53
CA TRP A 100 -9.53 0.53 -13.53
C TRP A 100 -8.09 0.30 -13.07
N THR A 101 -7.15 0.40 -13.99
CA THR A 101 -5.73 0.32 -13.66
C THR A 101 -5.27 1.56 -12.94
N VAL A 102 -4.61 1.38 -11.81
CA VAL A 102 -4.13 2.47 -10.95
C VAL A 102 -2.71 2.18 -10.46
N ALA A 103 -2.03 3.26 -10.10
CA ALA A 103 -0.83 3.21 -9.27
C ALA A 103 -1.16 3.79 -7.90
N VAL A 104 -0.88 3.03 -6.86
CA VAL A 104 -1.10 3.43 -5.47
C VAL A 104 0.26 3.64 -4.81
N ASN A 105 0.48 4.84 -4.30
CA ASN A 105 1.63 5.12 -3.44
C ASN A 105 1.20 4.95 -1.99
N GLY A 106 1.92 4.14 -1.26
CA GLY A 106 1.58 3.91 0.13
C GLY A 106 2.50 2.92 0.81
N THR A 107 2.12 2.56 2.02
CA THR A 107 2.86 1.62 2.87
C THR A 107 2.03 0.38 3.09
N VAL A 108 2.58 -0.79 2.81
CA VAL A 108 1.89 -2.07 2.97
C VAL A 108 2.20 -2.66 4.34
N ALA A 109 1.15 -3.06 5.05
CA ALA A 109 1.23 -3.83 6.28
C ALA A 109 0.23 -5.00 6.19
N GLY A 110 0.74 -6.22 6.08
CA GLY A 110 -0.10 -7.39 5.84
C GLY A 110 -0.83 -7.31 4.50
N ASP A 111 -2.15 -7.29 4.53
CA ASP A 111 -3.02 -7.17 3.36
C ASP A 111 -3.64 -5.76 3.19
N THR A 112 -3.15 -4.78 3.93
CA THR A 112 -3.66 -3.41 3.94
C THR A 112 -2.61 -2.41 3.47
N ILE A 113 -3.03 -1.43 2.67
CA ILE A 113 -2.21 -0.31 2.22
C ILE A 113 -2.67 0.94 2.96
N THR A 114 -1.75 1.60 3.65
CA THR A 114 -1.92 2.98 4.09
C THR A 114 -1.59 3.88 2.91
N VAL A 115 -2.61 4.46 2.31
CA VAL A 115 -2.50 5.15 1.02
C VAL A 115 -2.03 6.59 1.20
N ALA A 116 -1.00 6.98 0.45
CA ALA A 116 -0.60 8.37 0.30
C ALA A 116 -1.29 9.02 -0.91
N SER A 117 -1.30 8.33 -2.05
CA SER A 117 -1.95 8.82 -3.26
C SER A 117 -2.37 7.68 -4.19
N ILE A 118 -3.35 7.97 -5.07
CA ILE A 118 -3.82 7.06 -6.11
C ILE A 118 -3.86 7.83 -7.43
N GLN A 119 -3.35 7.20 -8.49
CA GLN A 119 -3.36 7.76 -9.84
C GLN A 119 -3.87 6.73 -10.84
N LEU A 120 -4.71 7.16 -11.76
CA LEU A 120 -5.09 6.33 -12.90
C LEU A 120 -3.89 6.07 -13.81
N GLN A 121 -3.83 4.87 -14.33
CA GLN A 121 -2.81 4.44 -15.30
C GLN A 121 -3.41 4.19 -16.67
#